data_b3c4eb1d6a58d10258779385c6f3ed5d
#
_entry.id   b3c4eb1d6a58d10258779385c6f3ed5d
#
_cell.length_a   1.000
_cell.length_b   1.000
_cell.length_c   1.000
_cell.angle_alpha   90.00
_cell.angle_beta   90.00
_cell.angle_gamma   90.00
#
_symmetry.space_group_name_H-M   'P 1'
#
loop_
_entity.id
_entity.type
_entity.pdbx_description
1 polymer ?
#
loop_
_entity_poly.entity_id
_entity_poly.type
_entity_poly.pdbx_seq_one_letter_code
_entity_poly.pdbx_strand_id
1 'polypeptide(L)'
;VTKSNKTGAKSKNIEKIVDNLVEETTPVFKRVIGVATREVTRYDGASWAATALKDYANADIAFINIGGIRAQAFPIKQGEEITVSKIYEIAPFDNALKTVKLKGSDVKTLINLFTTSLNVTKDAINDEIYIDGVKLEMDKEYLVATIDYLFDNKDYPFYKGTDQVTTGILFKDILVDRVEKDQTIK
;
A
#
# COMPACT_ATOMS: atom_id res chain seq x y z
N VAL A 1 15.91 13.40 -49.90
CA VAL A 1 15.54 13.25 -48.46
C VAL A 1 16.08 11.91 -47.97
N THR A 2 17.27 11.92 -47.37
CA THR A 2 17.96 10.74 -46.84
C THR A 2 17.38 10.38 -45.48
N LYS A 3 16.72 9.22 -45.36
CA LYS A 3 16.33 8.62 -44.09
C LYS A 3 17.60 8.14 -43.36
N SER A 4 17.99 8.82 -42.30
CA SER A 4 19.02 8.37 -41.37
C SER A 4 18.49 7.18 -40.55
N ASN A 5 18.92 5.97 -40.91
CA ASN A 5 18.78 4.81 -40.05
C ASN A 5 19.79 4.91 -38.90
N LYS A 6 19.42 5.51 -37.78
CA LYS A 6 20.13 5.36 -36.53
C LYS A 6 19.69 4.04 -35.86
N THR A 7 20.23 2.94 -36.31
CA THR A 7 20.39 1.75 -35.46
C THR A 7 21.50 2.06 -34.49
N GLY A 8 21.12 2.55 -33.31
CA GLY A 8 22.08 2.71 -32.21
C GLY A 8 22.63 1.34 -31.86
N ALA A 9 23.89 1.10 -32.12
CA ALA A 9 24.62 -0.06 -31.61
C ALA A 9 24.52 0.01 -30.07
N LYS A 10 23.74 -0.90 -29.49
CA LYS A 10 23.73 -1.07 -28.04
C LYS A 10 25.15 -1.38 -27.61
N SER A 11 25.71 -0.59 -26.70
CA SER A 11 27.05 -0.84 -26.19
C SER A 11 27.05 -2.19 -25.52
N LYS A 12 27.95 -3.11 -25.95
CA LYS A 12 28.12 -4.44 -25.33
C LYS A 12 28.34 -4.37 -23.83
N ASN A 13 28.90 -3.25 -23.33
CA ASN A 13 29.06 -3.04 -21.91
C ASN A 13 27.71 -2.78 -21.21
N ILE A 14 26.79 -2.03 -21.83
CA ILE A 14 25.44 -1.79 -21.28
C ILE A 14 24.65 -3.09 -21.27
N GLU A 15 24.70 -3.88 -22.34
CA GLU A 15 24.04 -5.19 -22.39
C GLU A 15 24.55 -6.10 -21.27
N LYS A 16 25.85 -6.20 -21.10
CA LYS A 16 26.45 -7.02 -20.02
C LYS A 16 26.06 -6.53 -18.61
N ILE A 17 25.98 -5.20 -18.39
CA ILE A 17 25.52 -4.64 -17.11
C ILE A 17 24.06 -4.98 -16.88
N VAL A 18 23.21 -4.86 -17.90
CA VAL A 18 21.79 -5.21 -17.82
C VAL A 18 21.60 -6.68 -17.53
N ASP A 19 22.32 -7.57 -18.26
CA ASP A 19 22.24 -9.02 -18.08
C ASP A 19 22.67 -9.44 -16.67
N ASN A 20 23.76 -8.87 -16.14
CA ASN A 20 24.21 -9.13 -14.77
C ASN A 20 23.17 -8.67 -13.75
N LEU A 21 22.58 -7.45 -13.91
CA LEU A 21 21.54 -6.94 -13.02
C LEU A 21 20.28 -7.83 -13.05
N VAL A 22 19.87 -8.29 -14.22
CA VAL A 22 18.74 -9.21 -14.37
C VAL A 22 19.05 -10.56 -13.70
N GLU A 23 20.26 -11.10 -13.89
CA GLU A 23 20.67 -12.36 -13.28
C GLU A 23 20.71 -12.27 -11.74
N GLU A 24 21.22 -11.18 -11.19
CA GLU A 24 21.29 -10.95 -9.74
C GLU A 24 19.94 -10.67 -9.11
N THR A 25 19.07 -9.89 -9.79
CA THR A 25 17.79 -9.43 -9.19
C THR A 25 16.65 -10.43 -9.40
N THR A 26 16.67 -11.20 -10.50
CA THR A 26 15.59 -12.15 -10.83
C THR A 26 15.30 -13.15 -9.70
N PRO A 27 16.28 -13.78 -9.02
CA PRO A 27 16.01 -14.70 -7.93
C PRO A 27 15.28 -14.05 -6.76
N VAL A 28 15.63 -12.78 -6.43
CA VAL A 28 15.00 -12.04 -5.35
C VAL A 28 13.53 -11.78 -5.66
N PHE A 29 13.23 -11.31 -6.88
CA PHE A 29 11.85 -11.00 -7.28
C PHE A 29 10.97 -12.24 -7.46
N LYS A 30 11.54 -13.36 -7.88
CA LYS A 30 10.82 -14.64 -8.01
C LYS A 30 10.65 -15.40 -6.71
N ARG A 31 11.27 -14.96 -5.64
CA ARG A 31 11.17 -15.61 -4.33
C ARG A 31 9.72 -15.63 -3.85
N VAL A 32 9.21 -16.83 -3.58
CA VAL A 32 7.89 -17.03 -2.96
C VAL A 32 7.97 -16.66 -1.50
N ILE A 33 7.08 -15.79 -1.05
CA ILE A 33 7.05 -15.25 0.32
C ILE A 33 5.77 -15.61 1.07
N GLY A 34 4.80 -16.20 0.39
CA GLY A 34 3.54 -16.64 0.99
C GLY A 34 2.60 -17.26 -0.02
N VAL A 35 1.37 -17.53 0.41
CA VAL A 35 0.30 -18.09 -0.40
C VAL A 35 -1.04 -17.44 -0.06
N ALA A 36 -1.92 -17.25 -1.04
CA ALA A 36 -3.27 -16.78 -0.78
C ALA A 36 -4.13 -17.93 -0.23
N THR A 37 -4.67 -17.78 0.97
CA THR A 37 -5.50 -18.81 1.63
C THR A 37 -6.96 -18.80 1.17
N ARG A 38 -7.40 -17.72 0.52
CA ARG A 38 -8.69 -17.56 -0.16
C ARG A 38 -8.52 -16.73 -1.42
N GLU A 39 -9.56 -16.61 -2.22
CA GLU A 39 -9.56 -15.59 -3.26
C GLU A 39 -9.55 -14.19 -2.62
N VAL A 40 -8.70 -13.31 -3.14
CA VAL A 40 -8.54 -11.93 -2.66
C VAL A 40 -8.92 -10.99 -3.79
N THR A 41 -9.99 -10.24 -3.60
CA THR A 41 -10.41 -9.20 -4.53
C THR A 41 -9.52 -7.96 -4.40
N ARG A 42 -9.61 -7.03 -5.34
CA ARG A 42 -8.87 -5.76 -5.24
C ARG A 42 -9.23 -4.96 -3.99
N TYR A 43 -10.50 -4.97 -3.58
CA TYR A 43 -10.95 -4.27 -2.38
C TYR A 43 -10.42 -4.93 -1.10
N ASP A 44 -10.44 -6.28 -1.03
CA ASP A 44 -9.80 -7.02 0.06
C ASP A 44 -8.32 -6.68 0.15
N GLY A 45 -7.62 -6.70 -1.01
CA GLY A 45 -6.20 -6.36 -1.09
C GLY A 45 -5.90 -4.93 -0.63
N ALA A 46 -6.78 -3.97 -0.93
CA ALA A 46 -6.63 -2.60 -0.47
C ALA A 46 -6.81 -2.48 1.06
N SER A 47 -7.82 -3.13 1.63
CA SER A 47 -8.02 -3.14 3.09
C SER A 47 -6.90 -3.89 3.82
N TRP A 48 -6.42 -5.00 3.26
CA TRP A 48 -5.25 -5.72 3.77
C TRP A 48 -4.00 -4.83 3.75
N ALA A 49 -3.76 -4.11 2.65
CA ALA A 49 -2.61 -3.23 2.51
C ALA A 49 -2.67 -2.03 3.47
N ALA A 50 -3.86 -1.44 3.67
CA ALA A 50 -4.07 -0.42 4.70
C ALA A 50 -3.80 -0.98 6.10
N THR A 51 -4.22 -2.24 6.37
CA THR A 51 -3.95 -2.91 7.65
C THR A 51 -2.45 -3.13 7.86
N ALA A 52 -1.71 -3.50 6.82
CA ALA A 52 -0.25 -3.62 6.89
C ALA A 52 0.41 -2.29 7.26
N LEU A 53 -0.02 -1.16 6.67
CA LEU A 53 0.46 0.18 7.05
C LEU A 53 0.15 0.52 8.51
N LYS A 54 -1.10 0.28 8.95
CA LYS A 54 -1.55 0.51 10.32
C LYS A 54 -0.67 -0.24 11.32
N ASP A 55 -0.51 -1.54 11.09
CA ASP A 55 0.24 -2.40 12.00
C ASP A 55 1.73 -2.04 12.04
N TYR A 56 2.32 -1.73 10.88
CA TYR A 56 3.72 -1.30 10.79
C TYR A 56 3.98 0.00 11.55
N ALA A 57 3.07 0.98 11.42
CA ALA A 57 3.17 2.28 12.07
C ALA A 57 2.70 2.27 13.54
N ASN A 58 2.15 1.16 14.04
CA ASN A 58 1.44 1.10 15.31
C ASN A 58 0.38 2.22 15.44
N ALA A 59 -0.35 2.44 14.33
CA ALA A 59 -1.38 3.48 14.24
C ALA A 59 -2.76 2.95 14.64
N ASP A 60 -3.68 3.88 14.96
CA ASP A 60 -5.07 3.53 15.27
C ASP A 60 -5.84 3.12 14.01
N ILE A 61 -5.52 3.76 12.87
CA ILE A 61 -6.17 3.55 11.59
C ILE A 61 -5.21 3.86 10.44
N ALA A 62 -5.41 3.23 9.29
CA ALA A 62 -4.71 3.61 8.07
C ALA A 62 -5.64 3.78 6.88
N PHE A 63 -5.20 4.58 5.92
CA PHE A 63 -5.92 4.90 4.69
C PHE A 63 -5.06 4.62 3.46
N ILE A 64 -5.71 4.11 2.43
CA ILE A 64 -5.13 3.98 1.09
C ILE A 64 -6.18 4.29 0.03
N ASN A 65 -5.77 4.92 -1.07
CA ASN A 65 -6.64 5.06 -2.23
C ASN A 65 -6.62 3.77 -3.05
N ILE A 66 -7.78 3.35 -3.56
CA ILE A 66 -7.90 2.14 -4.38
C ILE A 66 -7.01 2.19 -5.63
N GLY A 67 -6.68 3.38 -6.14
CA GLY A 67 -5.75 3.57 -7.26
C GLY A 67 -4.31 3.20 -6.95
N GLY A 68 -3.91 3.23 -5.68
CA GLY A 68 -2.59 2.78 -5.21
C GLY A 68 -2.40 1.26 -5.29
N ILE A 69 -3.51 0.52 -5.38
CA ILE A 69 -3.53 -0.93 -5.58
C ILE A 69 -3.96 -1.25 -7.01
N ARG A 70 -3.07 -1.82 -7.80
CA ARG A 70 -3.28 -2.01 -9.25
C ARG A 70 -4.28 -3.12 -9.54
N ALA A 71 -5.28 -2.80 -10.36
CA ALA A 71 -6.36 -3.71 -10.72
C ALA A 71 -5.88 -5.00 -11.41
N GLN A 72 -4.82 -4.89 -12.21
CA GLN A 72 -4.26 -6.01 -12.98
C GLN A 72 -3.67 -7.12 -12.10
N ALA A 73 -3.29 -6.79 -10.85
CA ALA A 73 -2.77 -7.76 -9.90
C ALA A 73 -3.86 -8.64 -9.26
N PHE A 74 -5.15 -8.36 -9.54
CA PHE A 74 -6.29 -9.02 -8.90
C PHE A 74 -7.31 -9.58 -9.92
N PRO A 75 -8.13 -10.57 -9.52
CA PRO A 75 -8.12 -11.26 -8.24
C PRO A 75 -6.89 -12.14 -8.06
N ILE A 76 -6.43 -12.29 -6.82
CA ILE A 76 -5.46 -13.31 -6.45
C ILE A 76 -6.26 -14.57 -6.10
N LYS A 77 -5.98 -15.68 -6.75
CA LYS A 77 -6.75 -16.91 -6.55
C LYS A 77 -6.31 -17.64 -5.29
N GLN A 78 -7.23 -18.40 -4.68
CA GLN A 78 -6.88 -19.29 -3.59
C GLN A 78 -5.79 -20.29 -4.04
N GLY A 79 -4.75 -20.43 -3.21
CA GLY A 79 -3.59 -21.29 -3.49
C GLY A 79 -2.53 -20.64 -4.40
N GLU A 80 -2.74 -19.42 -4.90
CA GLU A 80 -1.75 -18.69 -5.68
C GLU A 80 -0.55 -18.33 -4.80
N GLU A 81 0.65 -18.64 -5.31
CA GLU A 81 1.91 -18.25 -4.65
C GLU A 81 2.11 -16.73 -4.74
N ILE A 82 2.49 -16.13 -3.64
CA ILE A 82 2.81 -14.72 -3.57
C ILE A 82 4.32 -14.55 -3.62
N THR A 83 4.80 -13.97 -4.69
CA THR A 83 6.21 -13.62 -4.86
C THR A 83 6.45 -12.16 -4.51
N VAL A 84 7.72 -11.80 -4.32
CA VAL A 84 8.11 -10.38 -4.18
C VAL A 84 7.64 -9.59 -5.39
N SER A 85 7.78 -10.12 -6.60
CA SER A 85 7.32 -9.45 -7.83
C SER A 85 5.81 -9.24 -7.84
N LYS A 86 5.01 -10.17 -7.30
CA LYS A 86 3.56 -9.99 -7.15
C LYS A 86 3.22 -8.79 -6.27
N ILE A 87 3.95 -8.58 -5.18
CA ILE A 87 3.75 -7.39 -4.32
C ILE A 87 4.09 -6.10 -5.09
N TYR A 88 5.15 -6.11 -5.90
CA TYR A 88 5.51 -4.97 -6.75
C TYR A 88 4.52 -4.71 -7.89
N GLU A 89 3.78 -5.73 -8.35
CA GLU A 89 2.63 -5.54 -9.25
C GLU A 89 1.44 -4.90 -8.52
N ILE A 90 1.20 -5.31 -7.27
CA ILE A 90 0.11 -4.76 -6.44
C ILE A 90 0.36 -3.28 -6.14
N ALA A 91 1.57 -2.91 -5.70
CA ALA A 91 1.95 -1.57 -5.29
C ALA A 91 3.25 -1.12 -6.01
N PRO A 92 3.18 -0.73 -7.29
CA PRO A 92 4.37 -0.46 -8.10
C PRO A 92 5.03 0.90 -7.83
N PHE A 93 4.36 1.77 -7.07
CA PHE A 93 4.86 3.12 -6.81
C PHE A 93 5.82 3.15 -5.62
N ASP A 94 6.75 4.11 -5.66
CA ASP A 94 7.70 4.36 -4.56
C ASP A 94 7.09 5.29 -3.49
N ASN A 95 5.83 5.03 -3.14
CA ASN A 95 5.15 5.76 -2.08
C ASN A 95 5.75 5.41 -0.72
N ALA A 96 6.01 6.44 0.10
CA ALA A 96 6.54 6.28 1.44
C ALA A 96 5.43 6.36 2.51
N LEU A 97 5.59 5.61 3.59
CA LEU A 97 4.73 5.68 4.78
C LEU A 97 4.87 7.05 5.44
N LYS A 98 3.73 7.66 5.72
CA LYS A 98 3.58 8.85 6.57
C LYS A 98 2.58 8.61 7.69
N THR A 99 2.81 9.27 8.83
CA THR A 99 1.88 9.25 9.95
C THR A 99 1.56 10.67 10.43
N VAL A 100 0.38 10.84 11.03
CA VAL A 100 -0.11 12.11 11.54
C VAL A 100 -1.19 11.86 12.59
N LYS A 101 -1.29 12.72 13.59
CA LYS A 101 -2.44 12.74 14.50
C LYS A 101 -3.54 13.63 13.94
N LEU A 102 -4.75 13.09 13.84
CA LEU A 102 -5.93 13.79 13.34
C LEU A 102 -7.08 13.68 14.34
N LYS A 103 -7.91 14.71 14.39
CA LYS A 103 -9.19 14.63 15.13
C LYS A 103 -10.13 13.63 14.48
N GLY A 104 -10.98 12.98 15.27
CA GLY A 104 -11.96 12.03 14.79
C GLY A 104 -12.91 12.60 13.72
N SER A 105 -13.20 13.88 13.74
CA SER A 105 -13.98 14.55 12.69
C SER A 105 -13.28 14.52 11.32
N ASP A 106 -11.96 14.69 11.27
CA ASP A 106 -11.17 14.57 10.04
C ASP A 106 -11.01 13.09 9.64
N VAL A 107 -10.85 12.20 10.63
CA VAL A 107 -10.83 10.73 10.41
C VAL A 107 -12.15 10.27 9.80
N LYS A 108 -13.31 10.72 10.30
CA LYS A 108 -14.63 10.43 9.71
C LYS A 108 -14.70 10.86 8.23
N THR A 109 -14.15 12.03 7.91
CA THR A 109 -14.08 12.51 6.53
C THR A 109 -13.27 11.57 5.65
N LEU A 110 -12.08 11.15 6.10
CA LEU A 110 -11.20 10.24 5.36
C LEU A 110 -11.80 8.84 5.18
N ILE A 111 -12.52 8.32 6.19
CA ILE A 111 -13.23 7.02 6.12
C ILE A 111 -14.28 6.99 5.00
N ASN A 112 -14.84 8.13 4.63
CA ASN A 112 -15.81 8.22 3.53
C ASN A 112 -15.16 8.37 2.15
N LEU A 113 -13.88 8.71 2.10
CA LEU A 113 -13.15 8.96 0.85
C LEU A 113 -12.25 7.78 0.44
N PHE A 114 -11.72 7.04 1.41
CA PHE A 114 -10.66 6.07 1.18
C PHE A 114 -10.97 4.69 1.73
N THR A 115 -10.21 3.70 1.24
CA THR A 115 -10.19 2.36 1.84
C THR A 115 -9.44 2.42 3.17
N THR A 116 -10.01 1.79 4.18
CA THR A 116 -9.49 1.76 5.55
C THR A 116 -8.84 0.43 5.87
N SER A 117 -8.03 0.41 6.93
CA SER A 117 -7.62 -0.82 7.61
C SER A 117 -8.84 -1.62 8.12
N LEU A 118 -8.67 -2.93 8.26
CA LEU A 118 -9.74 -3.89 8.57
C LEU A 118 -10.36 -3.73 9.95
N ASN A 119 -9.74 -2.97 10.85
CA ASN A 119 -10.26 -2.71 12.19
C ASN A 119 -11.36 -1.64 12.26
N VAL A 120 -11.76 -1.09 11.10
CA VAL A 120 -12.85 -0.10 11.00
C VAL A 120 -14.15 -0.80 10.62
N THR A 121 -15.21 -0.54 11.41
CA THR A 121 -16.56 -0.99 11.09
C THR A 121 -17.53 0.19 11.08
N LYS A 122 -18.55 0.10 10.22
CA LYS A 122 -19.60 1.11 10.09
C LYS A 122 -20.95 0.48 10.44
N ASP A 123 -21.67 1.10 11.36
CA ASP A 123 -23.07 0.84 11.56
C ASP A 123 -23.89 1.79 10.66
N ALA A 124 -24.39 1.25 9.56
CA ALA A 124 -25.14 2.04 8.58
C ALA A 124 -26.53 2.48 9.09
N ILE A 125 -27.08 1.82 10.13
CA ILE A 125 -28.38 2.16 10.70
C ILE A 125 -28.28 3.42 11.56
N ASN A 126 -27.22 3.50 12.38
CA ASN A 126 -27.03 4.58 13.33
C ASN A 126 -26.02 5.66 12.85
N ASP A 127 -25.48 5.52 11.64
CA ASP A 127 -24.34 6.34 11.10
C ASP A 127 -23.16 6.40 12.07
N GLU A 128 -22.87 5.28 12.73
CA GLU A 128 -21.79 5.18 13.70
C GLU A 128 -20.58 4.46 13.10
N ILE A 129 -19.41 4.89 13.52
CA ILE A 129 -18.13 4.33 13.10
C ILE A 129 -17.40 3.83 14.34
N TYR A 130 -16.76 2.66 14.21
CA TYR A 130 -16.00 2.03 15.27
C TYR A 130 -14.59 1.71 14.76
N ILE A 131 -13.58 1.96 15.58
CA ILE A 131 -12.18 1.59 15.37
C ILE A 131 -11.80 0.61 16.48
N ASP A 132 -11.38 -0.59 16.14
CA ASP A 132 -11.13 -1.69 17.09
C ASP A 132 -12.32 -1.93 18.05
N GLY A 133 -13.55 -1.80 17.55
CA GLY A 133 -14.78 -1.96 18.32
C GLY A 133 -15.15 -0.79 19.24
N VAL A 134 -14.33 0.26 19.28
CA VAL A 134 -14.59 1.48 20.06
C VAL A 134 -15.18 2.55 19.16
N LYS A 135 -16.28 3.17 19.59
CA LYS A 135 -16.96 4.24 18.83
C LYS A 135 -16.02 5.41 18.60
N LEU A 136 -15.98 5.91 17.36
CA LEU A 136 -15.19 7.08 16.96
C LEU A 136 -15.68 8.34 17.67
N GLU A 137 -14.79 9.00 18.40
CA GLU A 137 -15.04 10.26 19.11
C GLU A 137 -14.51 11.43 18.28
N MET A 138 -15.38 12.41 17.94
CA MET A 138 -15.05 13.45 16.97
C MET A 138 -13.91 14.38 17.41
N ASP A 139 -13.77 14.61 18.70
CA ASP A 139 -12.76 15.52 19.26
C ASP A 139 -11.48 14.83 19.73
N LYS A 140 -11.49 13.50 19.80
CA LYS A 140 -10.32 12.69 20.15
C LYS A 140 -9.32 12.67 19.01
N GLU A 141 -8.03 12.66 19.33
CA GLU A 141 -6.96 12.48 18.35
C GLU A 141 -6.68 10.98 18.11
N TYR A 142 -6.45 10.65 16.86
CA TYR A 142 -6.10 9.30 16.38
C TYR A 142 -4.80 9.37 15.59
N LEU A 143 -3.89 8.44 15.84
CA LEU A 143 -2.71 8.25 15.01
C LEU A 143 -3.11 7.57 13.70
N VAL A 144 -2.91 8.28 12.61
CA VAL A 144 -3.29 7.86 11.25
C VAL A 144 -2.04 7.53 10.45
N ALA A 145 -2.04 6.38 9.77
CA ALA A 145 -1.03 6.00 8.80
C ALA A 145 -1.58 6.11 7.37
N THR A 146 -0.75 6.55 6.43
CA THR A 146 -1.08 6.62 5.01
C THR A 146 0.19 6.67 4.17
N ILE A 147 0.04 6.83 2.86
CA ILE A 147 1.13 7.03 1.92
C ILE A 147 1.29 8.51 1.56
N ASP A 148 2.51 8.92 1.21
CA ASP A 148 2.85 10.31 0.86
C ASP A 148 1.95 10.88 -0.25
N TYR A 149 1.58 10.07 -1.25
CA TYR A 149 0.67 10.46 -2.33
C TYR A 149 -0.68 11.03 -1.81
N LEU A 150 -1.25 10.43 -0.77
CA LEU A 150 -2.48 10.95 -0.15
C LEU A 150 -2.18 12.10 0.81
N PHE A 151 -1.13 11.95 1.58
CA PHE A 151 -0.75 12.89 2.62
C PHE A 151 -0.43 14.29 2.07
N ASP A 152 0.30 14.34 0.95
CA ASP A 152 0.80 15.60 0.37
C ASP A 152 -0.27 16.33 -0.45
N ASN A 153 -1.42 15.68 -0.71
CA ASN A 153 -2.55 16.31 -1.37
C ASN A 153 -3.35 17.18 -0.38
N LYS A 154 -3.36 18.48 -0.62
CA LYS A 154 -4.00 19.47 0.26
C LYS A 154 -5.53 19.47 0.20
N ASP A 155 -6.13 18.71 -0.70
CA ASP A 155 -7.60 18.53 -0.72
C ASP A 155 -8.07 17.64 0.44
N TYR A 156 -7.16 16.91 1.09
CA TYR A 156 -7.44 16.02 2.20
C TYR A 156 -6.95 16.58 3.52
N PRO A 157 -7.60 16.29 4.65
CA PRO A 157 -7.33 16.93 5.94
C PRO A 157 -6.01 16.52 6.60
N PHE A 158 -5.15 15.71 5.99
CA PHE A 158 -3.87 15.28 6.58
C PHE A 158 -2.98 16.45 7.02
N TYR A 159 -2.98 17.56 6.25
CA TYR A 159 -2.18 18.75 6.56
C TYR A 159 -2.61 19.48 7.85
N LYS A 160 -3.83 19.21 8.33
CA LYS A 160 -4.36 19.84 9.57
C LYS A 160 -3.82 19.19 10.84
N GLY A 161 -3.29 17.98 10.71
CA GLY A 161 -2.87 17.19 11.86
C GLY A 161 -1.54 17.61 12.46
N THR A 162 -1.31 17.12 13.67
CA THR A 162 -0.09 17.30 14.45
C THR A 162 0.81 16.05 14.36
N ASP A 163 2.02 16.14 14.89
CA ASP A 163 2.97 15.02 14.98
C ASP A 163 3.18 14.30 13.62
N GLN A 164 3.35 15.08 12.56
CA GLN A 164 3.56 14.57 11.21
C GLN A 164 4.95 13.94 11.08
N VAL A 165 5.00 12.67 10.65
CA VAL A 165 6.26 11.95 10.44
C VAL A 165 6.33 11.42 9.02
N THR A 166 7.46 11.66 8.36
CA THR A 166 7.83 11.02 7.09
C THR A 166 8.90 9.99 7.37
N THR A 167 8.62 8.71 7.13
CA THR A 167 9.52 7.63 7.53
C THR A 167 10.60 7.32 6.50
N GLY A 168 10.36 7.61 5.22
CA GLY A 168 11.18 7.16 4.10
C GLY A 168 11.05 5.66 3.76
N ILE A 169 10.24 4.91 4.51
CA ILE A 169 10.01 3.47 4.29
C ILE A 169 8.97 3.30 3.20
N LEU A 170 9.30 2.49 2.19
CA LEU A 170 8.41 2.30 1.05
C LEU A 170 7.22 1.40 1.40
N PHE A 171 6.07 1.79 0.92
CA PHE A 171 4.82 1.03 1.11
C PHE A 171 4.94 -0.41 0.62
N LYS A 172 5.52 -0.63 -0.56
CA LYS A 172 5.72 -1.97 -1.12
C LYS A 172 6.60 -2.87 -0.24
N ASP A 173 7.62 -2.31 0.42
CA ASP A 173 8.49 -3.07 1.31
C ASP A 173 7.73 -3.49 2.57
N ILE A 174 6.88 -2.63 3.12
CA ILE A 174 5.96 -2.99 4.22
C ILE A 174 5.05 -4.16 3.83
N LEU A 175 4.55 -4.19 2.58
CA LEU A 175 3.71 -5.29 2.11
C LEU A 175 4.50 -6.59 1.94
N VAL A 176 5.76 -6.53 1.48
CA VAL A 176 6.65 -7.70 1.42
C VAL A 176 6.87 -8.25 2.83
N ASP A 177 7.29 -7.40 3.78
CA ASP A 177 7.52 -7.78 5.17
C ASP A 177 6.25 -8.39 5.80
N ARG A 178 5.09 -7.85 5.48
CA ARG A 178 3.81 -8.36 5.96
C ARG A 178 3.53 -9.77 5.47
N VAL A 179 3.72 -10.05 4.18
CA VAL A 179 3.52 -11.40 3.64
C VAL A 179 4.57 -12.36 4.17
N GLU A 180 5.83 -11.96 4.29
CA GLU A 180 6.90 -12.79 4.87
C GLU A 180 6.60 -13.19 6.32
N LYS A 181 6.05 -12.25 7.10
CA LYS A 181 5.68 -12.51 8.49
C LYS A 181 4.46 -13.44 8.61
N ASP A 182 3.41 -13.17 7.82
CA ASP A 182 2.13 -13.87 7.92
C ASP A 182 2.10 -15.14 7.05
N GLN A 183 3.02 -15.28 6.10
CA GLN A 183 3.10 -16.34 5.07
C GLN A 183 1.85 -16.41 4.20
N THR A 184 1.03 -15.36 4.18
CA THR A 184 -0.25 -15.33 3.46
C THR A 184 -0.75 -13.92 3.18
N ILE A 185 -1.65 -13.83 2.18
CA ILE A 185 -2.62 -12.72 2.01
C ILE A 185 -4.02 -13.30 2.24
N LYS A 186 -4.83 -12.61 3.06
CA LYS A 186 -6.20 -13.04 3.38
C LYS A 186 -7.16 -11.85 3.58
#